data_f60d2f5d7f42fb899a6615fc9f6078c5
#
_entry.id   f60d2f5d7f42fb899a6615fc9f6078c5
#
_cell.length_a   1.000
_cell.length_b   1.000
_cell.length_c   1.000
_cell.angle_alpha   90.00
_cell.angle_beta   90.00
_cell.angle_gamma   90.00
#
_symmetry.space_group_name_H-M   'P 1'
#
loop_
_entity.id
_entity.type
_entity.pdbx_description
1 polymer ?
#
loop_
_entity_poly.entity_id
_entity_poly.type
_entity_poly.pdbx_seq_one_letter_code
_entity_poly.pdbx_strand_id
1 'polypeptide(L)' 'MKVFDGKIIVLKGGYSSEREISLKSAENVERALQEIGYNYNSIDCTEGFIQKLINSGADLCFNSLHGELG' A
#
# COMPACT_ATOMS: atom_id res chain seq x y z
N MET A 1 -8.97 17.76 -0.27
CA MET A 1 -9.04 17.93 -1.73
C MET A 1 -8.24 16.87 -2.45
N LYS A 2 -8.82 16.26 -3.44
CA LYS A 2 -8.21 15.16 -4.19
C LYS A 2 -7.58 15.71 -5.47
N VAL A 3 -6.29 15.42 -5.68
CA VAL A 3 -5.57 15.89 -6.88
C VAL A 3 -5.28 14.75 -7.86
N PHE A 4 -5.74 13.55 -7.54
CA PHE A 4 -5.49 12.35 -8.34
C PHE A 4 -6.72 11.47 -8.29
N ASP A 5 -7.20 11.04 -9.44
CA ASP A 5 -8.43 10.23 -9.54
C ASP A 5 -8.20 8.76 -9.85
N GLY A 6 -6.94 8.34 -9.98
CA GLY A 6 -6.62 6.96 -10.28
C GLY A 6 -6.76 6.05 -9.07
N LYS A 7 -6.49 4.77 -9.30
CA LYS A 7 -6.50 3.75 -8.26
C LYS A 7 -5.15 3.68 -7.57
N ILE A 8 -5.16 3.73 -6.25
CA ILE A 8 -3.95 3.68 -5.44
C ILE A 8 -3.85 2.32 -4.77
N ILE A 9 -2.67 1.73 -4.81
CA ILE A 9 -2.37 0.51 -4.05
C ILE A 9 -1.36 0.86 -2.98
N VAL A 10 -1.66 0.50 -1.74
CA VAL A 10 -0.75 0.66 -0.61
C VAL A 10 -0.03 -0.67 -0.40
N LEU A 11 1.28 -0.66 -0.58
CA LEU A 11 2.11 -1.85 -0.33
C LEU A 11 2.54 -1.85 1.12
N LYS A 12 2.28 -2.93 1.83
CA LYS A 12 2.53 -3.01 3.27
C LYS A 12 2.98 -4.40 3.69
N GLY A 13 3.45 -4.51 4.92
CA GLY A 13 3.81 -5.78 5.52
C GLY A 13 5.13 -6.34 5.01
N GLY A 14 5.05 -7.37 4.21
CA GLY A 14 6.23 -8.06 3.70
C GLY A 14 6.78 -9.09 4.68
N TYR A 15 8.00 -9.53 4.41
CA TYR A 15 8.64 -10.57 5.21
C TYR A 15 9.68 -10.05 6.20
N SER A 16 9.99 -8.77 6.14
CA SER A 16 11.02 -8.15 6.97
C SER A 16 10.64 -8.22 8.44
N SER A 17 11.65 -8.18 9.32
CA SER A 17 11.42 -8.04 10.75
C SER A 17 10.73 -6.70 11.09
N GLU A 18 10.70 -5.78 10.14
CA GLU A 18 10.02 -4.49 10.27
C GLU A 18 8.55 -4.54 9.85
N ARG A 19 8.00 -5.74 9.70
CA ARG A 19 6.63 -5.93 9.24
C ARG A 19 5.60 -5.15 10.05
N GLU A 20 5.71 -5.19 11.36
CA GLU A 20 4.74 -4.50 12.21
C GLU A 20 4.79 -2.98 12.04
N ILE A 21 6.00 -2.44 11.85
CA ILE A 21 6.17 -1.01 11.60
C ILE A 21 5.54 -0.64 10.26
N SER A 22 5.75 -1.48 9.25
CA SER A 22 5.17 -1.27 7.93
C SER A 22 3.65 -1.27 7.98
N LEU A 23 3.05 -2.23 8.69
CA LEU A 23 1.59 -2.30 8.82
C LEU A 23 1.04 -1.08 9.52
N LYS A 24 1.72 -0.59 10.54
CA LYS A 24 1.30 0.59 11.27
C LYS A 24 1.41 1.85 10.42
N SER A 25 2.50 1.99 9.66
CA SER A 25 2.67 3.10 8.73
C SER A 25 1.59 3.11 7.67
N ALA A 26 1.29 1.93 7.13
CA ALA A 26 0.25 1.79 6.11
C ALA A 26 -1.12 2.19 6.66
N GLU A 27 -1.39 1.85 7.92
CA GLU A 27 -2.66 2.21 8.56
C GLU A 27 -2.88 3.71 8.55
N ASN A 28 -1.84 4.48 8.84
CA ASN A 28 -1.92 5.94 8.80
C ASN A 28 -2.18 6.46 7.38
N VAL A 29 -1.51 5.87 6.40
CA VAL A 29 -1.70 6.24 4.99
C VAL A 29 -3.10 5.90 4.53
N GLU A 30 -3.58 4.71 4.88
CA GLU A 30 -4.93 4.26 4.51
C GLU A 30 -5.98 5.19 5.09
N ARG A 31 -5.81 5.60 6.33
CA ARG A 31 -6.73 6.53 6.98
C ARG A 31 -6.77 7.87 6.25
N ALA A 32 -5.59 8.40 5.90
CA ALA A 32 -5.51 9.66 5.19
C ALA A 32 -6.17 9.57 3.81
N LEU A 33 -5.94 8.49 3.09
CA LEU A 33 -6.53 8.29 1.78
C LEU A 33 -8.06 8.20 1.88
N GLN A 34 -8.55 7.52 2.90
CA GLN A 34 -9.98 7.39 3.13
C GLN A 34 -10.62 8.74 3.44
N GLU A 35 -9.98 9.54 4.29
CA GLU A 35 -10.49 10.85 4.67
C GLU A 35 -10.58 11.81 3.48
N ILE A 36 -9.60 11.74 2.58
CA ILE A 36 -9.59 12.58 1.39
C ILE A 36 -10.57 12.08 0.33
N GLY A 37 -10.85 10.76 0.35
CA GLY A 37 -11.79 10.16 -0.60
C GLY A 37 -11.12 9.52 -1.79
N TYR A 38 -9.87 9.12 -1.66
CA TYR A 38 -9.19 8.40 -2.74
C TYR A 38 -9.68 6.97 -2.85
N ASN A 39 -9.64 6.46 -4.08
CA ASN A 39 -9.90 5.05 -4.36
C ASN A 39 -8.59 4.28 -4.09
N TYR A 40 -8.58 3.46 -3.05
CA TYR A 40 -7.38 2.72 -2.70
C TYR A 40 -7.70 1.30 -2.26
N ASN A 41 -6.70 0.44 -2.38
CA ASN A 41 -6.67 -0.88 -1.78
C ASN A 41 -5.28 -1.11 -1.24
N SER A 42 -5.11 -2.13 -0.41
CA SER A 42 -3.82 -2.46 0.19
C SER A 42 -3.45 -3.88 -0.17
N ILE A 43 -2.15 -4.11 -0.36
CA ILE A 43 -1.61 -5.43 -0.64
C ILE A 43 -0.50 -5.72 0.35
N ASP A 44 -0.62 -6.85 1.06
CA ASP A 44 0.44 -7.34 1.92
C ASP A 44 1.48 -8.00 1.01
N CYS A 45 2.71 -7.52 1.07
CA CYS A 45 3.78 -7.95 0.18
C CYS A 45 4.39 -9.28 0.61
N THR A 46 3.56 -10.30 0.69
CA THR A 46 3.95 -11.67 0.95
C THR A 46 3.91 -12.46 -0.37
N GLU A 47 3.94 -13.77 -0.30
CA GLU A 47 3.97 -14.61 -1.49
C GLU A 47 2.84 -14.26 -2.45
N GLY A 48 3.18 -14.09 -3.72
CA GLY A 48 2.21 -13.81 -4.76
C GLY A 48 1.76 -12.35 -4.87
N PHE A 49 2.37 -11.43 -4.12
CA PHE A 49 1.91 -10.05 -4.14
C PHE A 49 2.13 -9.36 -5.49
N ILE A 50 3.18 -9.73 -6.22
CA ILE A 50 3.47 -9.14 -7.53
C ILE A 50 2.32 -9.40 -8.50
N GLN A 51 1.82 -10.63 -8.51
CA GLN A 51 0.70 -10.98 -9.38
C GLN A 51 -0.56 -10.21 -8.99
N LYS A 52 -0.80 -10.05 -7.70
CA LYS A 52 -1.94 -9.26 -7.22
C LYS A 52 -1.80 -7.80 -7.64
N LEU A 53 -0.59 -7.27 -7.56
CA LEU A 53 -0.32 -5.88 -7.95
C LEU A 53 -0.57 -5.69 -9.44
N ILE A 54 -0.08 -6.60 -10.27
CA ILE A 54 -0.29 -6.54 -11.72
C ILE A 54 -1.78 -6.59 -12.05
N ASN A 55 -2.51 -7.47 -11.38
CA ASN A 55 -3.94 -7.66 -11.65
C ASN A 55 -4.82 -6.55 -11.08
N SER A 56 -4.28 -5.71 -10.19
CA SER A 56 -5.07 -4.69 -9.53
C SER A 56 -5.45 -3.52 -10.42
N GLY A 57 -4.68 -3.30 -11.48
CA GLY A 57 -4.89 -2.12 -12.33
C GLY A 57 -4.51 -0.81 -11.65
N ALA A 58 -3.55 -0.87 -10.73
CA ALA A 58 -3.13 0.32 -9.99
C ALA A 58 -2.51 1.38 -10.90
N ASP A 59 -2.85 2.62 -10.66
CA ASP A 59 -2.25 3.77 -11.34
C ASP A 59 -1.10 4.34 -10.53
N LEU A 60 -1.11 4.11 -9.22
CA LEU A 60 -0.11 4.62 -8.30
C LEU A 60 0.08 3.62 -7.16
N CYS A 61 1.32 3.40 -6.77
CA CYS A 61 1.63 2.56 -5.62
C CYS A 61 2.27 3.41 -4.53
N PHE A 62 1.75 3.30 -3.32
CA PHE A 62 2.35 3.92 -2.15
C PHE A 62 3.11 2.84 -1.39
N ASN A 63 4.41 3.01 -1.25
CA ASN A 63 5.26 2.00 -0.64
C ASN A 63 5.44 2.30 0.85
N SER A 64 4.84 1.48 1.70
CA SER A 64 4.98 1.56 3.15
C SER A 64 5.90 0.47 3.69
N LEU A 65 6.63 -0.21 2.82
CA LEU A 65 7.52 -1.28 3.24
C LEU A 65 8.73 -0.72 3.98
N HIS A 66 9.23 -1.52 4.91
CA HIS A 66 10.43 -1.20 5.68
C HIS A 66 11.40 -2.38 5.58
N GLY A 67 12.66 -2.16 5.98
CA GLY A 67 13.68 -3.20 5.91
C GLY A 67 14.18 -3.39 4.49
N GLU A 68 14.57 -4.62 4.17
CA GLU A 68 15.21 -4.92 2.89
C GLU A 68 14.31 -4.74 1.68
N LEU A 69 13.01 -4.80 1.90
CA LEU A 69 12.05 -4.65 0.81
C LEU A 69 11.51 -3.22 0.69
N GLY A 70 11.86 -2.38 1.64
CA GLY A 70 11.39 -0.99 1.68
C GLY A 70 12.28 0.04 1.00
#